data_454f2b9df2324a932eb93d6521ae6ef0
#
_entry.id   454f2b9df2324a932eb93d6521ae6ef0
#
_cell.length_a   1.000
_cell.length_b   1.000
_cell.length_c   1.000
_cell.angle_alpha   90.00
_cell.angle_beta   90.00
_cell.angle_gamma   90.00
#
_symmetry.space_group_name_H-M   'P 1'
#
loop_
_entity.id
_entity.type
_entity.pdbx_description
1 polymer ?
#
loop_
_entity_poly.entity_id
_entity_poly.type
_entity_poly.pdbx_seq_one_letter_code
_entity_poly.pdbx_strand_id
1 'polypeptide(L)'
;MKLKKLTALVLLLSLCLALAAGGAVESPVPAAPAADDGLVDYTVEGVGTFRLPEGFEMETGSTTDPLPTNYVVFEKDGVTISCSRFGKDAYEAAGVPLPADVEEYSTRSGVQNAVPAGTEFAYDSYGSYAAQFTDEDGISWYYVLLKGTDAYASCYLYAPADAFDADSAALWISGTVIE
;
A
#
# COMPACT_ATOMS: atom_id res chain seq x y z
N MET A 1 -15.19 -4.10 -21.47
CA MET A 1 -14.03 -4.11 -22.40
C MET A 1 -13.01 -3.07 -21.88
N LYS A 2 -11.82 -3.49 -21.48
CA LYS A 2 -10.63 -2.66 -21.22
C LYS A 2 -10.39 -2.16 -19.78
N LEU A 3 -10.44 -3.02 -18.77
CA LEU A 3 -9.85 -2.75 -17.46
C LEU A 3 -8.31 -2.99 -17.45
N LYS A 4 -7.77 -3.63 -18.49
CA LYS A 4 -6.33 -4.02 -18.60
C LYS A 4 -5.34 -2.87 -18.85
N LYS A 5 -5.78 -1.61 -18.87
CA LYS A 5 -4.90 -0.46 -19.16
C LYS A 5 -4.62 0.44 -17.95
N LEU A 6 -5.31 0.27 -16.82
CA LEU A 6 -5.11 1.12 -15.66
C LEU A 6 -3.93 0.67 -14.79
N THR A 7 -3.62 -0.62 -14.77
CA THR A 7 -2.53 -1.19 -13.96
C THR A 7 -1.13 -0.73 -14.37
N ALA A 8 -0.98 -0.19 -15.59
CA ALA A 8 0.33 0.24 -16.11
C ALA A 8 0.67 1.71 -15.82
N LEU A 9 -0.29 2.52 -15.31
CA LEU A 9 -0.09 3.97 -15.19
C LEU A 9 0.37 4.43 -13.80
N VAL A 10 0.23 3.59 -12.77
CA VAL A 10 0.60 3.95 -11.39
C VAL A 10 2.09 3.78 -11.09
N LEU A 11 2.86 3.19 -11.99
CA LEU A 11 4.29 2.88 -11.83
C LEU A 11 5.26 3.97 -12.32
N LEU A 12 4.78 5.15 -12.69
CA LEU A 12 5.66 6.28 -13.08
C LEU A 12 5.92 7.18 -11.86
N LEU A 13 6.72 6.67 -10.93
CA LEU A 13 7.25 7.45 -9.81
C LEU A 13 8.37 8.37 -10.30
N SER A 14 8.10 9.66 -10.40
CA SER A 14 9.13 10.69 -10.54
C SER A 14 9.77 10.93 -9.17
N LEU A 15 10.97 10.39 -8.97
CA LEU A 15 11.79 10.61 -7.78
C LEU A 15 12.38 12.02 -7.82
N CYS A 16 11.76 13.00 -7.12
CA CYS A 16 12.31 14.34 -6.93
C CYS A 16 13.00 14.46 -5.58
N LEU A 17 14.26 14.86 -5.61
CA LEU A 17 15.14 15.09 -4.46
C LEU A 17 14.75 16.39 -3.75
N ALA A 18 14.45 16.33 -2.46
CA ALA A 18 14.54 17.49 -1.55
C ALA A 18 15.03 17.05 -0.18
N LEU A 19 16.15 17.63 0.27
CA LEU A 19 16.69 17.44 1.61
C LEU A 19 16.03 18.42 2.58
N ALA A 20 15.43 17.91 3.65
CA ALA A 20 15.18 18.70 4.86
C ALA A 20 15.25 17.81 6.11
N ALA A 21 15.98 18.25 7.12
CA ALA A 21 16.17 17.55 8.39
C ALA A 21 14.99 17.79 9.34
N GLY A 22 14.44 16.72 9.91
CA GLY A 22 13.38 16.81 10.93
C GLY A 22 13.39 15.58 11.85
N GLY A 23 13.18 15.80 13.14
CA GLY A 23 13.37 14.84 14.23
C GLY A 23 12.39 13.69 14.27
N ALA A 24 12.85 12.56 14.80
CA ALA A 24 12.09 11.32 14.92
C ALA A 24 10.93 11.45 15.91
N VAL A 25 9.71 11.18 15.43
CA VAL A 25 8.55 10.85 16.26
C VAL A 25 8.40 9.33 16.18
N GLU A 26 8.41 8.64 17.33
CA GLU A 26 8.10 7.21 17.36
C GLU A 26 6.66 6.99 16.88
N SER A 27 6.51 6.31 15.74
CA SER A 27 5.19 5.89 15.26
C SER A 27 4.58 4.89 16.25
N PRO A 28 3.28 5.00 16.58
CA PRO A 28 2.61 4.03 17.43
C PRO A 28 2.68 2.64 16.78
N VAL A 29 3.11 1.65 17.56
CA VAL A 29 3.07 0.24 17.15
C VAL A 29 1.59 -0.16 17.02
N PRO A 30 1.13 -0.64 15.85
CA PRO A 30 -0.24 -1.08 15.69
C PRO A 30 -0.57 -2.16 16.73
N ALA A 31 -1.74 -2.07 17.37
CA ALA A 31 -2.25 -3.14 18.20
C ALA A 31 -2.52 -4.37 17.31
N ALA A 32 -1.95 -5.53 17.67
CA ALA A 32 -2.23 -6.76 16.94
C ALA A 32 -3.75 -7.03 16.96
N PRO A 33 -4.36 -7.39 15.82
CA PRO A 33 -5.78 -7.74 15.75
C PRO A 33 -6.12 -8.86 16.73
N ALA A 34 -7.31 -8.80 17.33
CA ALA A 34 -7.80 -9.83 18.24
C ALA A 34 -7.93 -11.17 17.48
N ALA A 35 -7.53 -12.28 18.12
CA ALA A 35 -7.68 -13.61 17.56
C ALA A 35 -9.18 -13.97 17.38
N ASP A 36 -9.54 -14.45 16.19
CA ASP A 36 -10.85 -14.94 15.77
C ASP A 36 -11.80 -13.90 15.13
N ASP A 37 -11.28 -13.22 14.11
CA ASP A 37 -12.03 -12.23 13.30
C ASP A 37 -12.49 -12.79 11.93
N GLY A 38 -12.32 -14.10 11.70
CA GLY A 38 -12.66 -14.76 10.42
C GLY A 38 -11.64 -14.48 9.30
N LEU A 39 -10.47 -13.97 9.65
CA LEU A 39 -9.39 -13.69 8.72
C LEU A 39 -8.36 -14.83 8.69
N VAL A 40 -7.75 -15.06 7.54
CA VAL A 40 -6.68 -16.02 7.33
C VAL A 40 -5.43 -15.33 6.79
N ASP A 41 -4.26 -15.93 7.07
CA ASP A 41 -2.98 -15.37 6.64
C ASP A 41 -2.65 -15.84 5.21
N TYR A 42 -2.39 -14.87 4.33
CA TYR A 42 -1.83 -15.07 3.00
C TYR A 42 -0.38 -14.62 3.01
N THR A 43 0.56 -15.57 3.02
CA THR A 43 2.01 -15.25 2.97
C THR A 43 2.48 -15.22 1.53
N VAL A 44 3.09 -14.10 1.12
CA VAL A 44 3.60 -13.83 -0.22
C VAL A 44 5.09 -13.58 -0.13
N GLU A 45 5.88 -14.53 -0.66
CA GLU A 45 7.35 -14.45 -0.63
C GLU A 45 7.84 -13.15 -1.28
N GLY A 46 8.70 -12.43 -0.55
CA GLY A 46 9.29 -11.17 -1.00
C GLY A 46 8.34 -9.97 -1.02
N VAL A 47 7.13 -10.12 -0.45
CA VAL A 47 6.20 -9.00 -0.23
C VAL A 47 5.84 -8.90 1.24
N GLY A 48 5.24 -9.96 1.81
CA GLY A 48 4.81 -9.95 3.20
C GLY A 48 3.67 -10.90 3.50
N THR A 49 3.06 -10.75 4.67
CA THR A 49 1.89 -11.52 5.09
C THR A 49 0.69 -10.59 5.24
N PHE A 50 -0.42 -11.00 4.62
CA PHE A 50 -1.69 -10.28 4.59
C PHE A 50 -2.74 -11.07 5.34
N ARG A 51 -3.51 -10.42 6.18
CA ARG A 51 -4.58 -11.04 6.96
C ARG A 51 -5.94 -10.65 6.39
N LEU A 52 -6.51 -11.53 5.57
CA LEU A 52 -7.72 -11.26 4.76
C LEU A 52 -8.78 -12.33 5.00
N PRO A 53 -10.06 -12.06 4.69
CA PRO A 53 -11.08 -13.11 4.61
C PRO A 53 -10.67 -14.26 3.70
N GLU A 54 -11.09 -15.47 4.01
CA GLU A 54 -10.83 -16.63 3.18
C GLU A 54 -11.44 -16.47 1.77
N GLY A 55 -10.76 -17.01 0.76
CA GLY A 55 -11.28 -17.14 -0.61
C GLY A 55 -10.88 -16.00 -1.56
N PHE A 56 -9.91 -15.17 -1.22
CA PHE A 56 -9.29 -14.30 -2.21
C PHE A 56 -8.46 -15.11 -3.22
N GLU A 57 -8.63 -14.83 -4.51
CA GLU A 57 -7.71 -15.27 -5.55
C GLU A 57 -6.45 -14.38 -5.49
N MET A 58 -5.27 -14.98 -5.75
CA MET A 58 -4.00 -14.29 -5.59
C MET A 58 -3.15 -14.40 -6.84
N GLU A 59 -2.65 -13.27 -7.32
CA GLU A 59 -1.62 -13.18 -8.38
C GLU A 59 -0.38 -12.47 -7.81
N THR A 60 0.82 -13.01 -8.07
CA THR A 60 2.08 -12.43 -7.63
C THR A 60 3.01 -12.18 -8.81
N GLY A 61 3.89 -11.21 -8.67
CA GLY A 61 4.90 -10.94 -9.68
C GLY A 61 6.04 -10.07 -9.18
N SER A 62 7.01 -9.87 -10.07
CA SER A 62 8.11 -8.95 -9.84
C SER A 62 8.49 -8.23 -11.12
N THR A 63 9.09 -7.06 -10.98
CA THR A 63 9.68 -6.30 -12.09
C THR A 63 11.02 -5.71 -11.67
N THR A 64 11.89 -5.46 -12.65
CA THR A 64 13.15 -4.73 -12.45
C THR A 64 13.15 -3.39 -13.20
N ASP A 65 12.09 -3.07 -13.93
CA ASP A 65 11.95 -1.85 -14.72
C ASP A 65 10.70 -1.05 -14.26
N PRO A 66 10.83 0.20 -13.82
CA PRO A 66 12.07 0.97 -13.70
C PRO A 66 12.90 0.63 -12.45
N LEU A 67 12.32 -0.02 -11.44
CA LEU A 67 12.99 -0.39 -10.19
C LEU A 67 12.61 -1.82 -9.77
N PRO A 68 13.48 -2.53 -9.04
CA PRO A 68 13.15 -3.81 -8.42
C PRO A 68 11.92 -3.68 -7.52
N THR A 69 10.85 -4.38 -7.86
CA THR A 69 9.57 -4.33 -7.16
C THR A 69 8.94 -5.70 -7.14
N ASN A 70 8.56 -6.19 -5.98
CA ASN A 70 7.69 -7.35 -5.84
C ASN A 70 6.26 -6.88 -5.57
N TYR A 71 5.27 -7.57 -6.13
CA TYR A 71 3.88 -7.20 -5.94
C TYR A 71 2.97 -8.41 -5.79
N VAL A 72 1.80 -8.16 -5.20
CA VAL A 72 0.70 -9.10 -5.12
C VAL A 72 -0.61 -8.38 -5.43
N VAL A 73 -1.53 -9.10 -6.06
CA VAL A 73 -2.91 -8.69 -6.26
C VAL A 73 -3.82 -9.77 -5.70
N PHE A 74 -4.79 -9.38 -4.90
CA PHE A 74 -5.86 -10.24 -4.40
C PHE A 74 -7.19 -9.75 -4.97
N GLU A 75 -8.03 -10.68 -5.41
CA GLU A 75 -9.36 -10.36 -5.96
C GLU A 75 -10.42 -11.27 -5.36
N LYS A 76 -11.54 -10.67 -4.92
CA LYS A 76 -12.72 -11.38 -4.43
C LYS A 76 -13.96 -10.49 -4.49
N ASP A 77 -15.05 -10.99 -5.06
CA ASP A 77 -16.37 -10.35 -5.03
C ASP A 77 -16.38 -8.87 -5.45
N GLY A 78 -15.54 -8.49 -6.42
CA GLY A 78 -15.42 -7.12 -6.91
C GLY A 78 -14.49 -6.22 -6.07
N VAL A 79 -13.94 -6.74 -4.98
CA VAL A 79 -12.88 -6.10 -4.20
C VAL A 79 -11.52 -6.50 -4.76
N THR A 80 -10.66 -5.53 -5.00
CA THR A 80 -9.26 -5.76 -5.38
C THR A 80 -8.34 -5.14 -4.34
N ILE A 81 -7.32 -5.89 -3.91
CA ILE A 81 -6.23 -5.41 -3.08
C ILE A 81 -4.95 -5.58 -3.88
N SER A 82 -4.19 -4.51 -4.06
CA SER A 82 -2.89 -4.55 -4.71
C SER A 82 -1.84 -3.96 -3.78
N CYS A 83 -0.71 -4.66 -3.64
CA CYS A 83 0.40 -4.21 -2.83
C CYS A 83 1.71 -4.34 -3.60
N SER A 84 2.47 -3.25 -3.67
CA SER A 84 3.78 -3.19 -4.29
C SER A 84 4.83 -2.87 -3.23
N ARG A 85 5.81 -3.77 -3.09
CA ARG A 85 6.91 -3.64 -2.13
C ARG A 85 8.18 -3.17 -2.84
N PHE A 86 8.81 -2.17 -2.25
CA PHE A 86 10.10 -1.61 -2.64
C PHE A 86 11.11 -1.90 -1.52
N GLY A 87 11.98 -2.86 -1.74
CA GLY A 87 13.05 -3.22 -0.82
C GLY A 87 14.25 -2.30 -0.92
N LYS A 88 15.23 -2.53 -0.07
CA LYS A 88 16.48 -1.77 -0.04
C LYS A 88 17.20 -1.76 -1.40
N ASP A 89 17.14 -2.85 -2.15
CA ASP A 89 17.67 -2.99 -3.49
C ASP A 89 17.08 -1.98 -4.50
N ALA A 90 15.78 -1.68 -4.39
CA ALA A 90 15.14 -0.65 -5.21
C ALA A 90 15.70 0.74 -4.92
N TYR A 91 15.92 1.06 -3.63
CA TYR A 91 16.50 2.36 -3.23
C TYR A 91 17.97 2.47 -3.62
N GLU A 92 18.75 1.38 -3.49
CA GLU A 92 20.12 1.31 -3.95
C GLU A 92 20.22 1.49 -5.48
N ALA A 93 19.35 0.82 -6.25
CA ALA A 93 19.26 0.99 -7.70
C ALA A 93 18.89 2.42 -8.11
N ALA A 94 18.02 3.09 -7.32
CA ALA A 94 17.67 4.50 -7.52
C ALA A 94 18.76 5.47 -7.05
N GLY A 95 19.79 5.02 -6.34
CA GLY A 95 20.87 5.86 -5.78
C GLY A 95 20.40 6.78 -4.64
N VAL A 96 19.37 6.39 -3.90
CA VAL A 96 18.79 7.17 -2.80
C VAL A 96 18.71 6.36 -1.52
N PRO A 97 18.82 6.99 -0.34
CA PRO A 97 18.68 6.29 0.93
C PRO A 97 17.25 5.82 1.16
N LEU A 98 17.09 4.76 1.94
CA LEU A 98 15.78 4.32 2.44
C LEU A 98 15.14 5.44 3.26
N PRO A 99 13.83 5.74 3.10
CA PRO A 99 13.14 6.71 3.93
C PRO A 99 13.18 6.35 5.42
N ALA A 100 13.15 7.33 6.30
CA ALA A 100 13.16 7.11 7.75
C ALA A 100 11.80 6.56 8.24
N ASP A 101 10.71 7.07 7.66
CA ASP A 101 9.33 6.74 8.03
C ASP A 101 8.38 6.79 6.83
N VAL A 102 7.10 6.46 7.07
CA VAL A 102 6.07 6.43 6.02
C VAL A 102 5.72 7.83 5.49
N GLU A 103 5.89 8.87 6.28
CA GLU A 103 5.62 10.25 5.86
C GLU A 103 6.70 10.72 4.88
N GLU A 104 7.97 10.42 5.18
CA GLU A 104 9.07 10.67 4.25
C GLU A 104 8.90 9.81 2.98
N TYR A 105 8.49 8.54 3.13
CA TYR A 105 8.18 7.68 1.98
C TYR A 105 7.08 8.30 1.12
N SER A 106 5.97 8.71 1.71
CA SER A 106 4.85 9.37 1.02
C SER A 106 5.32 10.57 0.18
N THR A 107 6.13 11.43 0.80
CA THR A 107 6.63 12.65 0.16
C THR A 107 7.61 12.34 -0.97
N ARG A 108 8.58 11.44 -0.73
CA ARG A 108 9.68 11.14 -1.66
C ARG A 108 9.27 10.24 -2.81
N SER A 109 8.36 9.29 -2.58
CA SER A 109 7.89 8.35 -3.60
C SER A 109 6.91 8.99 -4.58
N GLY A 110 6.39 10.17 -4.27
CA GLY A 110 5.39 10.84 -5.11
C GLY A 110 4.01 10.17 -5.10
N VAL A 111 3.74 9.25 -4.16
CA VAL A 111 2.42 8.60 -4.02
C VAL A 111 1.30 9.61 -3.77
N GLN A 112 1.62 10.78 -3.22
CA GLN A 112 0.66 11.88 -3.07
C GLN A 112 0.10 12.36 -4.42
N ASN A 113 0.83 12.13 -5.53
CA ASN A 113 0.35 12.43 -6.88
C ASN A 113 -0.55 11.33 -7.45
N ALA A 114 -0.65 10.18 -6.80
CA ALA A 114 -1.51 9.07 -7.20
C ALA A 114 -2.93 9.17 -6.63
N VAL A 115 -3.18 10.14 -5.76
CA VAL A 115 -4.50 10.41 -5.19
C VAL A 115 -5.08 11.72 -5.76
N PRO A 116 -6.41 11.90 -5.78
CA PRO A 116 -7.03 13.14 -6.24
C PRO A 116 -6.55 14.36 -5.47
N ALA A 117 -6.50 15.51 -6.14
CA ALA A 117 -6.09 16.76 -5.51
C ALA A 117 -6.99 17.11 -4.30
N GLY A 118 -6.36 17.40 -3.17
CA GLY A 118 -7.06 17.66 -1.90
C GLY A 118 -7.30 16.41 -1.03
N THR A 119 -6.90 15.22 -1.50
CA THR A 119 -6.85 14.03 -0.65
C THR A 119 -5.57 14.07 0.18
N GLU A 120 -5.69 13.87 1.48
CA GLU A 120 -4.57 13.87 2.42
C GLU A 120 -4.35 12.47 3.00
N PHE A 121 -3.09 12.08 3.16
CA PHE A 121 -2.72 10.91 3.95
C PHE A 121 -2.69 11.30 5.42
N ALA A 122 -3.28 10.45 6.27
CA ALA A 122 -3.28 10.62 7.72
C ALA A 122 -3.25 9.25 8.41
N TYR A 123 -2.86 9.22 9.69
CA TYR A 123 -2.98 7.99 10.48
C TYR A 123 -4.45 7.68 10.78
N ASP A 124 -4.85 6.46 10.44
CA ASP A 124 -6.18 5.94 10.74
C ASP A 124 -6.29 5.43 12.19
N SER A 125 -7.45 4.87 12.55
CA SER A 125 -7.71 4.32 13.89
C SER A 125 -6.85 3.09 14.25
N TYR A 126 -6.23 2.45 13.27
CA TYR A 126 -5.33 1.32 13.44
C TYR A 126 -3.85 1.72 13.41
N GLY A 127 -3.55 3.01 13.22
CA GLY A 127 -2.20 3.54 13.12
C GLY A 127 -1.55 3.36 11.75
N SER A 128 -2.32 3.03 10.72
CA SER A 128 -1.84 2.96 9.33
C SER A 128 -1.88 4.35 8.70
N TYR A 129 -0.85 4.71 7.93
CA TYR A 129 -0.79 5.99 7.23
C TYR A 129 -1.49 5.86 5.87
N ALA A 130 -2.72 6.35 5.79
CA ALA A 130 -3.66 6.04 4.73
C ALA A 130 -4.40 7.26 4.17
N ALA A 131 -4.94 7.11 2.98
CA ALA A 131 -5.85 8.05 2.33
C ALA A 131 -7.09 7.32 1.80
N GLN A 132 -8.25 7.95 1.89
CA GLN A 132 -9.52 7.42 1.34
C GLN A 132 -10.10 8.43 0.36
N PHE A 133 -10.62 7.93 -0.74
CA PHE A 133 -11.32 8.75 -1.74
C PHE A 133 -12.21 7.90 -2.64
N THR A 134 -13.12 8.55 -3.34
CA THR A 134 -13.87 7.94 -4.44
C THR A 134 -13.52 8.69 -5.71
N ASP A 135 -13.21 7.96 -6.77
CA ASP A 135 -12.86 8.55 -8.07
C ASP A 135 -14.09 8.93 -8.91
N GLU A 136 -13.84 9.49 -10.09
CA GLU A 136 -14.90 9.95 -11.02
C GLU A 136 -15.72 8.78 -11.60
N ASP A 137 -15.19 7.56 -11.58
CA ASP A 137 -15.86 6.34 -12.04
C ASP A 137 -16.71 5.68 -10.94
N GLY A 138 -16.75 6.27 -9.74
CA GLY A 138 -17.49 5.76 -8.59
C GLY A 138 -16.81 4.58 -7.90
N ILE A 139 -15.50 4.41 -8.09
CA ILE A 139 -14.69 3.44 -7.35
C ILE A 139 -14.17 4.09 -6.08
N SER A 140 -14.40 3.44 -4.96
CA SER A 140 -13.86 3.85 -3.66
C SER A 140 -12.53 3.16 -3.39
N TRP A 141 -11.60 3.92 -2.84
CA TRP A 141 -10.22 3.54 -2.61
C TRP A 141 -9.83 3.73 -1.14
N TYR A 142 -9.10 2.75 -0.61
CA TYR A 142 -8.32 2.86 0.60
C TYR A 142 -6.85 2.63 0.24
N TYR A 143 -6.06 3.70 0.25
CA TYR A 143 -4.65 3.68 -0.10
C TYR A 143 -3.80 3.81 1.15
N VAL A 144 -2.95 2.84 1.42
CA VAL A 144 -2.14 2.78 2.64
C VAL A 144 -0.67 2.58 2.32
N LEU A 145 0.18 3.23 3.12
CA LEU A 145 1.63 3.12 3.05
C LEU A 145 2.11 2.35 4.27
N LEU A 146 2.86 1.29 4.04
CA LEU A 146 3.34 0.38 5.07
C LEU A 146 4.87 0.40 5.11
N LYS A 147 5.41 0.24 6.31
CA LYS A 147 6.85 0.12 6.57
C LYS A 147 7.18 -1.29 7.01
N GLY A 148 8.14 -1.92 6.34
CA GLY A 148 8.81 -3.14 6.78
C GLY A 148 10.15 -2.83 7.45
N THR A 149 10.95 -3.86 7.69
CA THR A 149 12.30 -3.73 8.28
C THR A 149 13.25 -2.95 7.36
N ASP A 150 13.35 -3.38 6.09
CA ASP A 150 14.23 -2.79 5.07
C ASP A 150 13.46 -2.49 3.77
N ALA A 151 12.18 -2.16 3.89
CA ALA A 151 11.29 -1.95 2.76
C ALA A 151 10.15 -1.01 3.09
N TYR A 152 9.55 -0.47 2.04
CA TYR A 152 8.24 0.18 2.09
C TYR A 152 7.30 -0.46 1.09
N ALA A 153 6.01 -0.41 1.37
CA ALA A 153 4.99 -0.86 0.44
C ALA A 153 3.89 0.18 0.27
N SER A 154 3.42 0.28 -0.98
CA SER A 154 2.19 0.97 -1.32
C SER A 154 1.12 -0.08 -1.56
N CYS A 155 0.12 -0.12 -0.69
CA CYS A 155 -1.01 -1.02 -0.81
C CYS A 155 -2.27 -0.21 -1.02
N TYR A 156 -3.16 -0.68 -1.90
CA TYR A 156 -4.47 -0.09 -2.08
C TYR A 156 -5.53 -1.17 -2.22
N LEU A 157 -6.63 -0.94 -1.54
CA LEU A 157 -7.86 -1.68 -1.69
C LEU A 157 -8.85 -0.79 -2.44
N TYR A 158 -9.53 -1.34 -3.44
CA TYR A 158 -10.58 -0.63 -4.14
C TYR A 158 -11.75 -1.53 -4.51
N ALA A 159 -12.93 -0.95 -4.55
CA ALA A 159 -14.17 -1.59 -4.93
C ALA A 159 -15.16 -0.55 -5.46
N PRO A 160 -16.23 -0.95 -6.20
CA PRO A 160 -17.38 -0.09 -6.41
C PRO A 160 -17.89 0.51 -5.10
N ALA A 161 -18.32 1.77 -5.10
CA ALA A 161 -18.66 2.48 -3.85
C ALA A 161 -19.78 1.83 -3.04
N ASP A 162 -20.67 1.08 -3.68
CA ASP A 162 -21.73 0.32 -3.04
C ASP A 162 -21.28 -1.02 -2.41
N ALA A 163 -20.09 -1.49 -2.79
CA ALA A 163 -19.43 -2.69 -2.24
C ALA A 163 -18.23 -2.34 -1.33
N PHE A 164 -17.88 -1.06 -1.21
CA PHE A 164 -16.75 -0.60 -0.40
C PHE A 164 -17.15 -0.39 1.06
N ASP A 165 -16.42 -1.05 1.97
CA ASP A 165 -16.51 -0.83 3.42
C ASP A 165 -15.14 -0.38 3.94
N ALA A 166 -15.06 0.87 4.35
CA ALA A 166 -13.82 1.50 4.82
C ALA A 166 -13.28 0.87 6.11
N ASP A 167 -14.15 0.45 7.02
CA ASP A 167 -13.75 -0.17 8.28
C ASP A 167 -13.17 -1.56 8.04
N SER A 168 -13.77 -2.35 7.15
CA SER A 168 -13.22 -3.63 6.70
C SER A 168 -11.90 -3.45 5.97
N ALA A 169 -11.78 -2.46 5.08
CA ALA A 169 -10.54 -2.16 4.37
C ALA A 169 -9.41 -1.84 5.35
N ALA A 170 -9.66 -0.97 6.32
CA ALA A 170 -8.68 -0.59 7.34
C ALA A 170 -8.29 -1.79 8.22
N LEU A 171 -9.26 -2.61 8.65
CA LEU A 171 -9.02 -3.82 9.44
C LEU A 171 -8.13 -4.81 8.69
N TRP A 172 -8.43 -5.11 7.42
CA TRP A 172 -7.67 -6.08 6.63
C TRP A 172 -6.24 -5.64 6.41
N ILE A 173 -6.03 -4.37 6.08
CA ILE A 173 -4.69 -3.86 5.82
C ILE A 173 -3.88 -3.65 7.11
N SER A 174 -4.53 -3.33 8.24
CA SER A 174 -3.83 -3.11 9.53
C SER A 174 -3.07 -4.35 10.03
N GLY A 175 -3.51 -5.56 9.64
CA GLY A 175 -2.84 -6.83 9.95
C GLY A 175 -1.70 -7.19 9.01
N THR A 176 -1.41 -6.37 7.99
CA THR A 176 -0.36 -6.66 7.00
C THR A 176 1.03 -6.42 7.56
N VAL A 177 1.90 -7.40 7.38
CA VAL A 177 3.33 -7.33 7.76
C VAL A 177 4.17 -7.36 6.49
N ILE A 178 4.96 -6.32 6.24
CA ILE A 178 5.88 -6.22 5.09
C ILE A 178 7.25 -6.78 5.48
N GLU A 179 7.79 -7.69 4.63
CA GLU A 179 9.12 -8.28 4.79
C GLU A 179 10.28 -7.32 4.48
#